data_2753105d8e03dcd0d98ed43af0dad0ab
#
_entry.id   2753105d8e03dcd0d98ed43af0dad0ab
#
_cell.length_a   1.000
_cell.length_b   1.000
_cell.length_c   1.000
_cell.angle_alpha   90.00
_cell.angle_beta   90.00
_cell.angle_gamma   90.00
#
_symmetry.space_group_name_H-M   'P 1'
#
loop_
_entity.id
_entity.type
_entity.pdbx_description
1 polymer ?
#
loop_
_entity_poly.entity_id
_entity_poly.type
_entity_poly.pdbx_seq_one_letter_code
_entity_poly.pdbx_strand_id
1 'polypeptide(L)'
;MLIPVVLFIIGLLCLIKGGDWFVDGASALARRFHLPELLIGATVVSIGTTLPEVMVSTMSAVSGHGEIAYGNAIGSVICNAALIAAITIAVRPGKVDRKTLGMPVAFFFAAAAIYCVAAYGFGKFTRPMGLIMLALFVAYMVANVLQMKNAPAGAEAEAEAEAAEEEMTLTKTLVLLVAGAVLIAVGANLLVDNGTLIAQALGVPESVIALTFVALGTSLPELVTAITSLVKGCSDLSLGNIVGANVFNLVLVSGASVTIAPFTIPQSSTLFGINSSLVLDLPVMLAVMVLMCVPALVRGKLSRVQGVLLLCTYAAFCAIQFTM
;
A
#
# COMPACT_ATOMS: atom_id res chain seq x y z
N MET A 1 -30.42 12.41 -1.23
CA MET A 1 -29.22 13.04 -0.61
C MET A 1 -28.99 12.64 0.86
N LEU A 2 -30.03 12.54 1.72
CA LEU A 2 -29.78 12.23 3.15
C LEU A 2 -29.10 10.86 3.37
N ILE A 3 -29.55 9.80 2.68
CA ILE A 3 -29.00 8.45 2.84
C ILE A 3 -27.51 8.38 2.46
N PRO A 4 -27.05 8.85 1.29
CA PRO A 4 -25.63 8.89 0.98
C PRO A 4 -24.79 9.66 2.01
N VAL A 5 -25.28 10.81 2.51
CA VAL A 5 -24.56 11.57 3.54
C VAL A 5 -24.44 10.78 4.85
N VAL A 6 -25.49 10.13 5.30
CA VAL A 6 -25.46 9.30 6.52
C VAL A 6 -24.50 8.12 6.34
N LEU A 7 -24.55 7.42 5.20
CA LEU A 7 -23.67 6.28 4.92
C LEU A 7 -22.21 6.71 4.77
N PHE A 8 -21.95 7.87 4.19
CA PHE A 8 -20.60 8.48 4.12
C PHE A 8 -20.03 8.72 5.52
N ILE A 9 -20.85 9.30 6.43
CA ILE A 9 -20.43 9.54 7.83
C ILE A 9 -20.18 8.20 8.55
N ILE A 10 -21.05 7.20 8.36
CA ILE A 10 -20.86 5.87 8.93
C ILE A 10 -19.56 5.27 8.40
N GLY A 11 -19.28 5.39 7.08
CA GLY A 11 -18.03 4.96 6.48
C GLY A 11 -16.81 5.59 7.15
N LEU A 12 -16.85 6.91 7.38
CA LEU A 12 -15.78 7.62 8.06
C LEU A 12 -15.56 7.12 9.50
N LEU A 13 -16.64 6.89 10.26
CA LEU A 13 -16.54 6.36 11.62
C LEU A 13 -15.99 4.92 11.63
N CYS A 14 -16.39 4.09 10.66
CA CYS A 14 -15.84 2.74 10.47
C CYS A 14 -14.34 2.80 10.17
N LEU A 15 -13.87 3.70 9.30
CA LEU A 15 -12.46 3.88 9.00
C LEU A 15 -11.65 4.28 10.23
N ILE A 16 -12.12 5.29 10.98
CA ILE A 16 -11.42 5.77 12.19
C ILE A 16 -11.34 4.65 13.21
N LYS A 17 -12.48 4.01 13.53
CA LYS A 17 -12.50 2.96 14.56
C LYS A 17 -11.79 1.68 14.13
N GLY A 18 -11.94 1.32 12.86
CA GLY A 18 -11.24 0.19 12.25
C GLY A 18 -9.73 0.38 12.28
N GLY A 19 -9.25 1.58 11.91
CA GLY A 19 -7.84 1.95 12.00
C GLY A 19 -7.28 1.83 13.42
N ASP A 20 -8.01 2.34 14.42
CA ASP A 20 -7.62 2.20 15.82
C ASP A 20 -7.43 0.75 16.25
N TRP A 21 -8.45 -0.09 15.98
CA TRP A 21 -8.42 -1.49 16.37
C TRP A 21 -7.34 -2.28 15.61
N PHE A 22 -7.17 -1.98 14.31
CA PHE A 22 -6.21 -2.68 13.47
C PHE A 22 -4.77 -2.39 13.90
N VAL A 23 -4.44 -1.13 14.15
CA VAL A 23 -3.11 -0.72 14.62
C VAL A 23 -2.83 -1.25 16.02
N ASP A 24 -3.80 -1.19 16.95
CA ASP A 24 -3.65 -1.75 18.30
C ASP A 24 -3.40 -3.26 18.26
N GLY A 25 -4.17 -3.98 17.42
CA GLY A 25 -3.96 -5.41 17.21
C GLY A 25 -2.59 -5.74 16.62
N ALA A 26 -2.14 -4.96 15.62
CA ALA A 26 -0.84 -5.17 14.97
C ALA A 26 0.33 -4.89 15.93
N SER A 27 0.28 -3.78 16.67
CA SER A 27 1.31 -3.44 17.66
C SER A 27 1.33 -4.44 18.84
N ALA A 28 0.15 -4.89 19.30
CA ALA A 28 0.07 -5.94 20.32
C ALA A 28 0.66 -7.27 19.84
N LEU A 29 0.45 -7.61 18.56
CA LEU A 29 1.05 -8.80 17.96
C LEU A 29 2.58 -8.69 17.90
N ALA A 30 3.10 -7.52 17.48
CA ALA A 30 4.53 -7.26 17.45
C ALA A 30 5.17 -7.42 18.82
N ARG A 31 4.60 -6.76 19.84
CA ARG A 31 5.08 -6.88 21.24
C ARG A 31 5.04 -8.30 21.76
N ARG A 32 3.90 -8.99 21.58
CA ARG A 32 3.72 -10.37 22.07
C ARG A 32 4.75 -11.36 21.54
N PHE A 33 5.16 -11.22 20.28
CA PHE A 33 6.14 -12.10 19.64
C PHE A 33 7.54 -11.51 19.62
N HIS A 34 7.78 -10.38 20.33
CA HIS A 34 9.06 -9.66 20.34
C HIS A 34 9.60 -9.37 18.93
N LEU A 35 8.71 -8.96 18.04
CA LEU A 35 9.02 -8.72 16.64
C LEU A 35 9.08 -7.22 16.34
N PRO A 36 10.01 -6.78 15.48
CA PRO A 36 10.03 -5.41 15.00
C PRO A 36 8.68 -5.02 14.33
N GLU A 37 8.11 -3.87 14.73
CA GLU A 37 6.84 -3.37 14.17
C GLU A 37 6.91 -3.23 12.63
N LEU A 38 8.07 -2.88 12.08
CA LEU A 38 8.27 -2.79 10.63
C LEU A 38 7.99 -4.12 9.93
N LEU A 39 8.40 -5.25 10.51
CA LEU A 39 8.14 -6.58 9.90
C LEU A 39 6.66 -6.97 10.00
N ILE A 40 5.99 -6.66 11.11
CA ILE A 40 4.54 -6.87 11.23
C ILE A 40 3.79 -5.99 10.23
N GLY A 41 4.22 -4.73 10.08
CA GLY A 41 3.71 -3.83 9.04
C GLY A 41 3.87 -4.41 7.64
N ALA A 42 5.08 -4.86 7.30
CA ALA A 42 5.41 -5.40 5.98
C ALA A 42 4.80 -6.79 5.67
N THR A 43 4.11 -7.40 6.61
CA THR A 43 3.47 -8.72 6.44
C THR A 43 1.98 -8.69 6.81
N VAL A 44 1.67 -8.79 8.11
CA VAL A 44 0.30 -8.95 8.61
C VAL A 44 -0.58 -7.76 8.24
N VAL A 45 -0.06 -6.55 8.44
CA VAL A 45 -0.80 -5.32 8.14
C VAL A 45 -0.98 -5.18 6.62
N SER A 46 0.10 -5.38 5.85
CA SER A 46 0.03 -5.32 4.38
C SER A 46 -0.93 -6.36 3.79
N ILE A 47 -1.01 -7.59 4.31
CA ILE A 47 -2.02 -8.57 3.88
C ILE A 47 -3.43 -7.98 4.07
N GLY A 48 -3.71 -7.45 5.26
CA GLY A 48 -5.04 -6.93 5.58
C GLY A 48 -5.46 -5.75 4.72
N THR A 49 -4.54 -4.83 4.45
CA THR A 49 -4.84 -3.61 3.68
C THR A 49 -4.86 -3.83 2.17
N THR A 50 -4.05 -4.77 1.64
CA THR A 50 -3.94 -5.02 0.19
C THR A 50 -4.99 -6.02 -0.36
N LEU A 51 -5.81 -6.64 0.48
CA LEU A 51 -6.87 -7.54 0.03
C LEU A 51 -7.85 -6.89 -0.97
N PRO A 52 -8.33 -5.64 -0.76
CA PRO A 52 -9.17 -4.96 -1.73
C PRO A 52 -8.52 -4.85 -3.12
N GLU A 53 -7.24 -4.51 -3.19
CA GLU A 53 -6.48 -4.42 -4.44
C GLU A 53 -6.40 -5.75 -5.16
N VAL A 54 -6.15 -6.85 -4.43
CA VAL A 54 -6.15 -8.21 -4.99
C VAL A 54 -7.50 -8.52 -5.62
N MET A 55 -8.59 -8.23 -4.91
CA MET A 55 -9.94 -8.51 -5.39
C MET A 55 -10.30 -7.67 -6.61
N VAL A 56 -10.10 -6.35 -6.55
CA VAL A 56 -10.40 -5.42 -7.65
C VAL A 56 -9.59 -5.79 -8.89
N SER A 57 -8.27 -5.97 -8.77
CA SER A 57 -7.42 -6.28 -9.92
C SER A 57 -7.72 -7.65 -10.52
N THR A 58 -7.94 -8.67 -9.69
CA THR A 58 -8.25 -10.02 -10.17
C THR A 58 -9.60 -10.06 -10.89
N MET A 59 -10.64 -9.44 -10.30
CA MET A 59 -11.97 -9.38 -10.91
C MET A 59 -11.95 -8.57 -12.21
N SER A 60 -11.25 -7.44 -12.26
CA SER A 60 -11.09 -6.64 -13.48
C SER A 60 -10.39 -7.43 -14.58
N ALA A 61 -9.31 -8.14 -14.25
CA ALA A 61 -8.60 -8.97 -15.21
C ALA A 61 -9.48 -10.09 -15.77
N VAL A 62 -10.23 -10.80 -14.91
CA VAL A 62 -11.20 -11.86 -15.31
C VAL A 62 -12.28 -11.29 -16.22
N SER A 63 -12.74 -10.07 -15.96
CA SER A 63 -13.75 -9.37 -16.78
C SER A 63 -13.19 -8.80 -18.08
N GLY A 64 -11.91 -9.04 -18.40
CA GLY A 64 -11.27 -8.55 -19.63
C GLY A 64 -10.71 -7.12 -19.52
N HIS A 65 -10.74 -6.50 -18.34
CA HIS A 65 -10.24 -5.15 -18.08
C HIS A 65 -8.84 -5.18 -17.48
N GLY A 66 -7.87 -5.77 -18.18
CA GLY A 66 -6.47 -5.88 -17.74
C GLY A 66 -5.80 -4.53 -17.50
N GLU A 67 -6.22 -3.47 -18.19
CA GLU A 67 -5.75 -2.10 -17.97
C GLU A 67 -6.08 -1.59 -16.56
N ILE A 68 -7.26 -1.93 -16.03
CA ILE A 68 -7.65 -1.58 -14.66
C ILE A 68 -6.77 -2.34 -13.66
N ALA A 69 -6.51 -3.64 -13.90
CA ALA A 69 -5.64 -4.42 -13.03
C ALA A 69 -4.21 -3.88 -12.99
N TYR A 70 -3.66 -3.49 -14.15
CA TYR A 70 -2.37 -2.82 -14.25
C TYR A 70 -2.36 -1.48 -13.53
N GLY A 71 -3.33 -0.62 -13.85
CA GLY A 71 -3.45 0.73 -13.28
C GLY A 71 -3.60 0.70 -11.77
N ASN A 72 -4.41 -0.22 -11.23
CA ASN A 72 -4.57 -0.40 -9.79
C ASN A 72 -3.25 -0.78 -9.12
N ALA A 73 -2.51 -1.77 -9.63
CA ALA A 73 -1.25 -2.21 -9.04
C ALA A 73 -0.18 -1.10 -9.05
N ILE A 74 0.07 -0.47 -10.20
CA ILE A 74 1.09 0.59 -10.33
C ILE A 74 0.64 1.88 -9.63
N GLY A 75 -0.62 2.26 -9.79
CA GLY A 75 -1.21 3.44 -9.15
C GLY A 75 -1.16 3.36 -7.63
N SER A 76 -1.46 2.18 -7.05
CA SER A 76 -1.36 1.96 -5.59
C SER A 76 0.09 2.09 -5.11
N VAL A 77 1.09 1.57 -5.84
CA VAL A 77 2.51 1.76 -5.46
C VAL A 77 2.88 3.25 -5.45
N ILE A 78 2.48 4.00 -6.47
CA ILE A 78 2.76 5.44 -6.56
C ILE A 78 2.03 6.19 -5.44
N CYS A 79 0.74 5.92 -5.23
CA CYS A 79 -0.07 6.52 -4.17
C CYS A 79 0.52 6.23 -2.79
N ASN A 80 0.82 4.97 -2.49
CA ASN A 80 1.37 4.55 -1.21
C ASN A 80 2.70 5.23 -0.90
N ALA A 81 3.62 5.29 -1.88
CA ALA A 81 4.94 5.90 -1.68
C ALA A 81 4.90 7.43 -1.72
N ALA A 82 4.23 8.03 -2.72
CA ALA A 82 4.33 9.45 -3.00
C ALA A 82 3.22 10.31 -2.38
N LEU A 83 2.14 9.71 -1.89
CA LEU A 83 1.11 10.38 -1.13
C LEU A 83 1.11 9.92 0.33
N ILE A 84 0.87 8.63 0.60
CA ILE A 84 0.61 8.13 1.94
C ILE A 84 1.89 8.17 2.79
N ALA A 85 2.98 7.53 2.34
CA ALA A 85 4.27 7.61 3.04
C ALA A 85 4.78 9.05 3.10
N ALA A 86 4.60 9.80 2.02
CA ALA A 86 5.07 11.17 1.94
C ALA A 86 4.43 12.08 3.00
N ILE A 87 3.12 11.94 3.26
CA ILE A 87 2.43 12.66 4.34
C ILE A 87 3.03 12.29 5.69
N THR A 88 3.18 10.99 5.98
CA THR A 88 3.73 10.53 7.26
C THR A 88 5.17 11.00 7.47
N ILE A 89 6.01 10.95 6.43
CA ILE A 89 7.41 11.40 6.46
C ILE A 89 7.51 12.92 6.62
N ALA A 90 6.65 13.68 5.95
CA ALA A 90 6.64 15.16 6.05
C ALA A 90 6.20 15.63 7.44
N VAL A 91 5.23 14.96 8.04
CA VAL A 91 4.71 15.31 9.38
C VAL A 91 5.68 14.83 10.46
N ARG A 92 6.10 13.57 10.43
CA ARG A 92 6.94 12.96 11.46
C ARG A 92 8.11 12.20 10.84
N PRO A 93 9.18 12.90 10.43
CA PRO A 93 10.40 12.25 9.99
C PRO A 93 11.02 11.45 11.14
N GLY A 94 11.63 10.30 10.83
CA GLY A 94 12.14 9.39 11.86
C GLY A 94 13.41 8.66 11.45
N LYS A 95 13.98 7.93 12.41
CA LYS A 95 15.03 6.95 12.14
C LYS A 95 14.41 5.70 11.55
N VAL A 96 15.17 4.97 10.76
CA VAL A 96 14.76 3.72 10.13
C VAL A 96 15.84 2.67 10.37
N ASP A 97 15.42 1.49 10.79
CA ASP A 97 16.33 0.35 10.86
C ASP A 97 16.64 -0.15 9.45
N ARG A 98 17.89 0.08 9.02
CA ARG A 98 18.37 -0.30 7.68
C ARG A 98 18.36 -1.81 7.45
N LYS A 99 18.61 -2.61 8.50
CA LYS A 99 18.67 -4.06 8.37
C LYS A 99 17.28 -4.63 8.09
N THR A 100 16.28 -4.12 8.79
CA THR A 100 14.90 -4.57 8.64
C THR A 100 14.28 -4.06 7.33
N LEU A 101 14.57 -2.79 6.94
CA LEU A 101 14.04 -2.22 5.70
C LEU A 101 14.70 -2.80 4.43
N GLY A 102 15.96 -3.22 4.50
CA GLY A 102 16.74 -3.60 3.33
C GLY A 102 16.15 -4.77 2.54
N MET A 103 15.64 -5.78 3.22
CA MET A 103 15.07 -6.96 2.58
C MET A 103 13.77 -6.65 1.82
N PRO A 104 12.73 -6.00 2.41
CA PRO A 104 11.54 -5.59 1.67
C PRO A 104 11.84 -4.73 0.45
N VAL A 105 12.77 -3.79 0.56
CA VAL A 105 13.20 -2.93 -0.56
C VAL A 105 13.86 -3.74 -1.66
N ALA A 106 14.71 -4.72 -1.33
CA ALA A 106 15.34 -5.59 -2.33
C ALA A 106 14.28 -6.40 -3.10
N PHE A 107 13.28 -6.95 -2.41
CA PHE A 107 12.15 -7.65 -3.03
C PHE A 107 11.31 -6.73 -3.92
N PHE A 108 11.07 -5.48 -3.49
CA PHE A 108 10.38 -4.52 -4.32
C PHE A 108 11.10 -4.30 -5.66
N PHE A 109 12.42 -4.02 -5.63
CA PHE A 109 13.16 -3.78 -6.87
C PHE A 109 13.32 -5.03 -7.73
N ALA A 110 13.38 -6.23 -7.14
CA ALA A 110 13.33 -7.48 -7.88
C ALA A 110 11.98 -7.65 -8.61
N ALA A 111 10.87 -7.37 -7.93
CA ALA A 111 9.54 -7.38 -8.53
C ALA A 111 9.39 -6.33 -9.63
N ALA A 112 9.87 -5.11 -9.37
CA ALA A 112 9.86 -4.01 -10.34
C ALA A 112 10.69 -4.33 -11.59
N ALA A 113 11.82 -5.05 -11.44
CA ALA A 113 12.61 -5.52 -12.58
C ALA A 113 11.83 -6.50 -13.46
N ILE A 114 11.11 -7.46 -12.86
CA ILE A 114 10.22 -8.38 -13.60
C ILE A 114 9.15 -7.58 -14.34
N TYR A 115 8.56 -6.61 -13.67
CA TYR A 115 7.54 -5.73 -14.25
C TYR A 115 8.07 -4.94 -15.46
N CYS A 116 9.27 -4.36 -15.33
CA CYS A 116 9.94 -3.64 -16.41
C CYS A 116 10.27 -4.56 -17.60
N VAL A 117 10.78 -5.77 -17.34
CA VAL A 117 11.04 -6.76 -18.39
C VAL A 117 9.74 -7.13 -19.12
N ALA A 118 8.64 -7.34 -18.39
CA ALA A 118 7.35 -7.63 -19.00
C ALA A 118 6.86 -6.47 -19.89
N ALA A 119 6.94 -5.24 -19.38
CA ALA A 119 6.41 -4.06 -20.05
C ALA A 119 7.29 -3.62 -21.24
N TYR A 120 8.59 -3.37 -20.99
CA TYR A 120 9.51 -2.86 -22.04
C TYR A 120 9.97 -3.94 -23.02
N GLY A 121 10.15 -5.19 -22.54
CA GLY A 121 10.67 -6.28 -23.37
C GLY A 121 9.59 -6.96 -24.20
N PHE A 122 8.43 -7.18 -23.62
CA PHE A 122 7.38 -8.00 -24.23
C PHE A 122 6.07 -7.23 -24.50
N GLY A 123 5.85 -6.09 -23.88
CA GLY A 123 4.61 -5.31 -23.98
C GLY A 123 3.36 -6.03 -23.44
N LYS A 124 3.56 -7.13 -22.73
CA LYS A 124 2.47 -7.99 -22.22
C LYS A 124 2.88 -8.75 -20.97
N PHE A 125 1.90 -9.04 -20.14
CA PHE A 125 2.01 -9.86 -18.95
C PHE A 125 1.44 -11.25 -19.24
N THR A 126 2.26 -12.29 -19.07
CA THR A 126 1.92 -13.68 -19.40
C THR A 126 1.78 -14.52 -18.13
N ARG A 127 1.04 -15.66 -18.22
CA ARG A 127 0.89 -16.58 -17.08
C ARG A 127 2.21 -17.01 -16.44
N PRO A 128 3.27 -17.38 -17.19
CA PRO A 128 4.56 -17.68 -16.56
C PRO A 128 5.12 -16.51 -15.73
N MET A 129 4.96 -15.26 -16.20
CA MET A 129 5.38 -14.08 -15.44
C MET A 129 4.54 -13.91 -14.16
N GLY A 130 3.22 -14.11 -14.23
CA GLY A 130 2.35 -14.11 -13.06
C GLY A 130 2.77 -15.16 -12.03
N LEU A 131 3.07 -16.38 -12.47
CA LEU A 131 3.58 -17.45 -11.58
C LEU A 131 4.94 -17.11 -10.96
N ILE A 132 5.85 -16.47 -11.70
CA ILE A 132 7.13 -15.98 -11.18
C ILE A 132 6.89 -14.91 -10.10
N MET A 133 5.96 -13.97 -10.32
CA MET A 133 5.59 -12.96 -9.33
C MET A 133 5.01 -13.60 -8.06
N LEU A 134 4.11 -14.58 -8.19
CA LEU A 134 3.56 -15.33 -7.05
C LEU A 134 4.64 -16.14 -6.31
N ALA A 135 5.59 -16.74 -7.03
CA ALA A 135 6.73 -17.41 -6.41
C ALA A 135 7.61 -16.41 -5.64
N LEU A 136 7.82 -15.20 -6.19
CA LEU A 136 8.53 -14.12 -5.51
C LEU A 136 7.77 -13.63 -4.26
N PHE A 137 6.43 -13.60 -4.31
CA PHE A 137 5.61 -13.32 -3.13
C PHE A 137 5.84 -14.36 -2.02
N VAL A 138 5.79 -15.67 -2.36
CA VAL A 138 6.07 -16.73 -1.39
C VAL A 138 7.48 -16.60 -0.82
N ALA A 139 8.48 -16.34 -1.68
CA ALA A 139 9.86 -16.11 -1.24
C ALA A 139 9.98 -14.90 -0.30
N TYR A 140 9.26 -13.81 -0.59
CA TYR A 140 9.18 -12.64 0.28
C TYR A 140 8.60 -12.97 1.65
N MET A 141 7.49 -13.71 1.69
CA MET A 141 6.86 -14.13 2.96
C MET A 141 7.79 -15.03 3.77
N VAL A 142 8.45 -16.00 3.12
CA VAL A 142 9.44 -16.87 3.79
C VAL A 142 10.62 -16.04 4.32
N ALA A 143 11.15 -15.10 3.53
CA ALA A 143 12.25 -14.24 3.96
C ALA A 143 11.86 -13.37 5.18
N ASN A 144 10.63 -12.81 5.22
CA ASN A 144 10.13 -12.09 6.40
C ASN A 144 10.07 -13.00 7.63
N VAL A 145 9.52 -14.22 7.51
CA VAL A 145 9.45 -15.18 8.62
C VAL A 145 10.85 -15.55 9.12
N LEU A 146 11.81 -15.75 8.22
CA LEU A 146 13.20 -16.02 8.59
C LEU A 146 13.86 -14.83 9.28
N GLN A 147 13.59 -13.62 8.81
CA GLN A 147 14.09 -12.38 9.43
C GLN A 147 13.50 -12.20 10.83
N MET A 148 12.20 -12.49 11.01
CA MET A 148 11.55 -12.48 12.32
C MET A 148 12.23 -13.44 13.31
N LYS A 149 12.53 -14.67 12.87
CA LYS A 149 13.21 -15.67 13.71
C LYS A 149 14.64 -15.30 14.10
N ASN A 150 15.31 -14.50 13.27
CA ASN A 150 16.70 -14.09 13.47
C ASN A 150 16.81 -12.68 14.07
N ALA A 151 15.69 -12.04 14.41
CA ALA A 151 15.72 -10.75 15.10
C ALA A 151 16.43 -10.90 16.46
N PRO A 152 17.42 -10.05 16.77
CA PRO A 152 18.10 -10.14 18.05
C PRO A 152 17.12 -9.90 19.20
N ALA A 153 17.22 -10.68 20.26
CA ALA A 153 16.43 -10.53 21.50
C ALA A 153 16.60 -9.16 22.21
N GLY A 154 17.37 -8.26 21.64
CA GLY A 154 17.57 -6.87 22.11
C GLY A 154 16.39 -5.92 21.89
N ALA A 155 15.36 -6.34 21.13
CA ALA A 155 14.06 -5.69 21.18
C ALA A 155 13.33 -5.93 22.51
N GLU A 156 13.84 -6.88 23.33
CA GLU A 156 13.31 -7.21 24.66
C GLU A 156 13.43 -6.04 25.65
N ALA A 157 14.50 -5.26 25.61
CA ALA A 157 14.75 -4.22 26.61
C ALA A 157 13.87 -2.95 26.44
N GLU A 158 13.44 -2.64 25.21
CA GLU A 158 12.48 -1.55 24.98
C GLU A 158 11.04 -2.02 25.20
N ALA A 159 10.74 -3.30 24.90
CA ALA A 159 9.44 -3.91 25.17
C ALA A 159 9.17 -4.13 26.68
N GLU A 160 10.19 -4.46 27.47
CA GLU A 160 10.07 -4.60 28.94
C GLU A 160 9.80 -3.26 29.65
N ALA A 161 10.26 -2.14 29.11
CA ALA A 161 10.00 -0.82 29.68
C ALA A 161 8.55 -0.33 29.44
N GLU A 162 7.88 -0.82 28.40
CA GLU A 162 6.48 -0.53 28.04
C GLU A 162 5.50 -1.62 28.52
N ALA A 163 5.98 -2.78 28.98
CA ALA A 163 5.19 -3.94 29.39
C ALA A 163 4.41 -3.78 30.71
N ALA A 164 4.34 -2.57 31.27
CA ALA A 164 3.49 -2.26 32.45
C ALA A 164 2.00 -2.08 32.07
N GLU A 165 1.63 -2.06 30.78
CA GLU A 165 0.24 -2.09 30.34
C GLU A 165 -0.20 -3.55 30.11
N GLU A 166 -1.40 -3.92 30.60
CA GLU A 166 -1.99 -5.27 30.53
C GLU A 166 -1.75 -5.94 29.17
N GLU A 167 -0.98 -7.03 29.14
CA GLU A 167 -0.79 -7.84 27.94
C GLU A 167 -2.14 -8.30 27.38
N MET A 168 -2.50 -7.80 26.21
CA MET A 168 -3.72 -8.25 25.53
C MET A 168 -3.63 -9.75 25.25
N THR A 169 -4.70 -10.50 25.54
CA THR A 169 -4.77 -11.92 25.17
C THR A 169 -4.65 -12.07 23.66
N LEU A 170 -4.05 -13.17 23.18
CA LEU A 170 -3.91 -13.45 21.75
C LEU A 170 -5.27 -13.39 21.02
N THR A 171 -6.32 -13.90 21.65
CA THR A 171 -7.69 -13.86 21.10
C THR A 171 -8.15 -12.42 20.91
N LYS A 172 -7.96 -11.53 21.90
CA LYS A 172 -8.31 -10.11 21.79
C LYS A 172 -7.51 -9.42 20.69
N THR A 173 -6.20 -9.70 20.61
CA THR A 173 -5.30 -9.18 19.57
C THR A 173 -5.80 -9.57 18.16
N LEU A 174 -6.10 -10.85 17.93
CA LEU A 174 -6.60 -11.34 16.66
C LEU A 174 -7.99 -10.78 16.31
N VAL A 175 -8.87 -10.68 17.31
CA VAL A 175 -10.20 -10.05 17.11
C VAL A 175 -10.05 -8.60 16.70
N LEU A 176 -9.17 -7.82 17.33
CA LEU A 176 -8.92 -6.42 16.96
C LEU A 176 -8.36 -6.30 15.54
N LEU A 177 -7.40 -7.16 15.17
CA LEU A 177 -6.85 -7.20 13.81
C LEU A 177 -7.95 -7.48 12.77
N VAL A 178 -8.70 -8.57 12.94
CA VAL A 178 -9.71 -8.98 11.95
C VAL A 178 -10.87 -7.99 11.91
N ALA A 179 -11.42 -7.61 13.07
CA ALA A 179 -12.51 -6.65 13.12
C ALA A 179 -12.09 -5.26 12.61
N GLY A 180 -10.87 -4.85 12.94
CA GLY A 180 -10.28 -3.61 12.41
C GLY A 180 -10.17 -3.63 10.89
N ALA A 181 -9.60 -4.69 10.32
CA ALA A 181 -9.49 -4.85 8.86
C ALA A 181 -10.86 -4.85 8.16
N VAL A 182 -11.84 -5.57 8.72
CA VAL A 182 -13.21 -5.59 8.17
C VAL A 182 -13.85 -4.21 8.24
N LEU A 183 -13.72 -3.49 9.36
CA LEU A 183 -14.27 -2.14 9.50
C LEU A 183 -13.60 -1.15 8.53
N ILE A 184 -12.28 -1.26 8.31
CA ILE A 184 -11.58 -0.43 7.33
C ILE A 184 -12.13 -0.71 5.92
N ALA A 185 -12.25 -1.98 5.53
CA ALA A 185 -12.74 -2.36 4.20
C ALA A 185 -14.19 -1.89 3.97
N VAL A 186 -15.09 -2.14 4.94
CA VAL A 186 -16.47 -1.67 4.87
C VAL A 186 -16.56 -0.15 4.86
N GLY A 187 -15.76 0.51 5.71
CA GLY A 187 -15.70 1.96 5.78
C GLY A 187 -15.22 2.61 4.50
N ALA A 188 -14.19 2.04 3.87
CA ALA A 188 -13.65 2.49 2.59
C ALA A 188 -14.71 2.41 1.48
N ASN A 189 -15.39 1.27 1.35
CA ASN A 189 -16.46 1.08 0.37
C ASN A 189 -17.61 2.08 0.59
N LEU A 190 -18.09 2.21 1.83
CA LEU A 190 -19.16 3.16 2.14
C LEU A 190 -18.76 4.61 1.81
N LEU A 191 -17.52 4.99 2.10
CA LEU A 191 -17.03 6.34 1.84
C LEU A 191 -16.91 6.61 0.34
N VAL A 192 -16.36 5.67 -0.44
CA VAL A 192 -16.18 5.81 -1.89
C VAL A 192 -17.52 5.83 -2.62
N ASP A 193 -18.38 4.85 -2.36
CA ASP A 193 -19.67 4.72 -3.05
C ASP A 193 -20.57 5.94 -2.78
N ASN A 194 -20.70 6.32 -1.52
CA ASN A 194 -21.56 7.44 -1.14
C ASN A 194 -20.93 8.80 -1.43
N GLY A 195 -19.60 8.93 -1.33
CA GLY A 195 -18.87 10.11 -1.78
C GLY A 195 -19.06 10.37 -3.27
N THR A 196 -19.00 9.31 -4.07
CA THR A 196 -19.31 9.36 -5.52
C THR A 196 -20.73 9.86 -5.77
N LEU A 197 -21.74 9.31 -5.08
CA LEU A 197 -23.13 9.74 -5.22
C LEU A 197 -23.33 11.21 -4.82
N ILE A 198 -22.67 11.66 -3.76
CA ILE A 198 -22.69 13.05 -3.31
C ILE A 198 -22.06 13.98 -4.36
N ALA A 199 -20.89 13.60 -4.87
CA ALA A 199 -20.16 14.38 -5.87
C ALA A 199 -20.95 14.50 -7.19
N GLN A 200 -21.57 13.41 -7.66
CA GLN A 200 -22.46 13.40 -8.82
C GLN A 200 -23.65 14.37 -8.62
N ALA A 201 -24.29 14.33 -7.46
CA ALA A 201 -25.41 15.21 -7.14
C ALA A 201 -25.03 16.70 -7.01
N LEU A 202 -23.75 16.99 -6.74
CA LEU A 202 -23.16 18.33 -6.76
C LEU A 202 -22.68 18.77 -8.16
N GLY A 203 -22.87 17.92 -9.18
CA GLY A 203 -22.51 18.24 -10.56
C GLY A 203 -21.00 18.08 -10.86
N VAL A 204 -20.26 17.35 -10.03
CA VAL A 204 -18.85 17.04 -10.30
C VAL A 204 -18.77 16.08 -11.50
N PRO A 205 -17.91 16.33 -12.52
CA PRO A 205 -17.77 15.47 -13.68
C PRO A 205 -17.35 14.04 -13.29
N GLU A 206 -17.89 13.02 -13.99
CA GLU A 206 -17.59 11.60 -13.72
C GLU A 206 -16.10 11.27 -13.83
N SER A 207 -15.39 11.91 -14.76
CA SER A 207 -13.93 11.75 -14.91
C SER A 207 -13.18 12.18 -13.65
N VAL A 208 -13.58 13.28 -13.03
CA VAL A 208 -12.97 13.79 -11.78
C VAL A 208 -13.29 12.84 -10.62
N ILE A 209 -14.53 12.33 -10.56
CA ILE A 209 -14.95 11.36 -9.54
C ILE A 209 -14.13 10.07 -9.66
N ALA A 210 -13.99 9.52 -10.87
CA ALA A 210 -13.23 8.31 -11.11
C ALA A 210 -11.75 8.45 -10.70
N LEU A 211 -11.13 9.58 -11.05
CA LEU A 211 -9.73 9.85 -10.74
C LEU A 211 -9.46 10.17 -9.26
N THR A 212 -10.46 10.63 -8.51
CA THR A 212 -10.29 11.00 -7.09
C THR A 212 -10.86 9.92 -6.16
N PHE A 213 -12.17 9.66 -6.22
CA PHE A 213 -12.84 8.77 -5.27
C PHE A 213 -12.56 7.30 -5.52
N VAL A 214 -12.50 6.87 -6.78
CA VAL A 214 -12.29 5.45 -7.12
C VAL A 214 -10.80 5.10 -7.02
N ALA A 215 -9.93 5.94 -7.59
CA ALA A 215 -8.49 5.66 -7.59
C ALA A 215 -7.86 5.70 -6.18
N LEU A 216 -8.35 6.60 -5.30
CA LEU A 216 -7.92 6.63 -3.90
C LEU A 216 -8.63 5.56 -3.05
N GLY A 217 -9.78 5.04 -3.52
CA GLY A 217 -10.65 4.18 -2.72
C GLY A 217 -9.99 2.88 -2.28
N THR A 218 -9.25 2.25 -3.16
CA THR A 218 -8.53 1.01 -2.85
C THR A 218 -7.37 1.24 -1.88
N SER A 219 -6.72 2.42 -1.91
CA SER A 219 -5.62 2.77 -1.00
C SER A 219 -6.08 3.47 0.30
N LEU A 220 -7.39 3.60 0.54
CA LEU A 220 -7.90 4.13 1.81
C LEU A 220 -7.52 3.29 3.04
N PRO A 221 -7.52 1.94 2.98
CA PRO A 221 -7.03 1.13 4.09
C PRO A 221 -5.59 1.47 4.49
N GLU A 222 -4.69 1.60 3.51
CA GLU A 222 -3.29 1.99 3.72
C GLU A 222 -3.19 3.39 4.33
N LEU A 223 -3.95 4.35 3.80
CA LEU A 223 -3.95 5.73 4.29
C LEU A 223 -4.42 5.80 5.74
N VAL A 224 -5.52 5.13 6.08
CA VAL A 224 -6.07 5.10 7.44
C VAL A 224 -5.08 4.45 8.41
N THR A 225 -4.51 3.31 8.02
CA THR A 225 -3.52 2.59 8.81
C THR A 225 -2.26 3.44 9.03
N ALA A 226 -1.79 4.14 7.99
CA ALA A 226 -0.62 5.00 8.06
C ALA A 226 -0.85 6.20 8.99
N ILE A 227 -2.00 6.89 8.86
CA ILE A 227 -2.35 8.03 9.73
C ILE A 227 -2.54 7.56 11.17
N THR A 228 -3.25 6.45 11.41
CA THR A 228 -3.48 5.93 12.76
C THR A 228 -2.16 5.51 13.42
N SER A 229 -1.29 4.81 12.70
CA SER A 229 0.06 4.45 13.19
C SER A 229 0.89 5.69 13.52
N LEU A 230 0.82 6.74 12.68
CA LEU A 230 1.50 8.00 12.95
C LEU A 230 1.01 8.67 14.23
N VAL A 231 -0.31 8.74 14.42
CA VAL A 231 -0.95 9.33 15.61
C VAL A 231 -0.59 8.54 16.87
N LYS A 232 -0.57 7.21 16.79
CA LYS A 232 -0.22 6.32 17.91
C LYS A 232 1.29 6.20 18.16
N GLY A 233 2.12 6.80 17.32
CA GLY A 233 3.58 6.76 17.50
C GLY A 233 4.27 5.53 16.89
N CYS A 234 3.54 4.63 16.26
CA CYS A 234 4.01 3.39 15.62
C CYS A 234 4.52 3.67 14.17
N SER A 235 5.47 4.57 14.00
CA SER A 235 5.93 5.01 12.67
C SER A 235 6.57 3.88 11.86
N ASP A 236 7.24 2.93 12.51
CA ASP A 236 7.87 1.79 11.85
C ASP A 236 6.84 0.81 11.31
N LEU A 237 5.72 0.63 12.01
CA LEU A 237 4.57 -0.15 11.54
C LEU A 237 4.00 0.44 10.24
N SER A 238 3.82 1.77 10.20
CA SER A 238 3.36 2.49 9.01
C SER A 238 4.32 2.33 7.82
N LEU A 239 5.62 2.52 8.03
CA LEU A 239 6.62 2.37 6.96
C LEU A 239 6.67 0.92 6.47
N GLY A 240 6.64 -0.04 7.38
CA GLY A 240 6.59 -1.47 7.06
C GLY A 240 5.37 -1.80 6.21
N ASN A 241 4.17 -1.34 6.60
CA ASN A 241 2.95 -1.54 5.84
C ASN A 241 3.07 -0.96 4.41
N ILE A 242 3.53 0.28 4.25
CA ILE A 242 3.63 0.91 2.93
C ILE A 242 4.61 0.18 2.03
N VAL A 243 5.79 -0.18 2.51
CA VAL A 243 6.79 -0.92 1.71
C VAL A 243 6.29 -2.33 1.40
N GLY A 244 5.67 -3.01 2.37
CA GLY A 244 5.08 -4.33 2.19
C GLY A 244 3.93 -4.33 1.18
N ALA A 245 2.99 -3.38 1.30
CA ALA A 245 1.89 -3.21 0.36
C ALA A 245 2.40 -2.95 -1.06
N ASN A 246 3.48 -2.17 -1.22
CA ASN A 246 4.08 -1.95 -2.52
C ASN A 246 4.70 -3.21 -3.13
N VAL A 247 5.36 -4.06 -2.34
CA VAL A 247 5.78 -5.40 -2.79
C VAL A 247 4.57 -6.22 -3.18
N PHE A 248 3.52 -6.26 -2.35
CA PHE A 248 2.31 -7.05 -2.61
C PHE A 248 1.59 -6.61 -3.89
N ASN A 249 1.51 -5.31 -4.15
CA ASN A 249 0.91 -4.80 -5.38
C ASN A 249 1.63 -5.34 -6.63
N LEU A 250 2.96 -5.41 -6.61
CA LEU A 250 3.72 -5.93 -7.75
C LEU A 250 3.68 -7.47 -7.83
N VAL A 251 3.77 -8.20 -6.70
CA VAL A 251 3.95 -9.66 -6.75
C VAL A 251 2.67 -10.45 -6.49
N LEU A 252 1.81 -10.01 -5.56
CA LEU A 252 0.56 -10.71 -5.24
C LEU A 252 -0.60 -10.22 -6.12
N VAL A 253 -0.87 -8.91 -6.13
CA VAL A 253 -1.98 -8.33 -6.89
C VAL A 253 -1.80 -8.58 -8.39
N SER A 254 -0.63 -8.19 -8.93
CA SER A 254 -0.33 -8.40 -10.34
C SER A 254 -0.11 -9.88 -10.66
N GLY A 255 0.57 -10.63 -9.77
CA GLY A 255 0.80 -12.06 -9.95
C GLY A 255 -0.49 -12.86 -10.05
N ALA A 256 -1.46 -12.62 -9.18
CA ALA A 256 -2.78 -13.27 -9.21
C ALA A 256 -3.54 -12.88 -10.49
N SER A 257 -3.66 -11.59 -10.77
CA SER A 257 -4.40 -11.07 -11.93
C SER A 257 -3.84 -11.62 -13.24
N VAL A 258 -2.52 -11.54 -13.44
CA VAL A 258 -1.83 -12.01 -14.65
C VAL A 258 -1.90 -13.53 -14.79
N THR A 259 -1.82 -14.29 -13.69
CA THR A 259 -1.91 -15.76 -13.75
C THR A 259 -3.29 -16.22 -14.19
N ILE A 260 -4.34 -15.57 -13.68
CA ILE A 260 -5.73 -15.92 -13.99
C ILE A 260 -6.07 -15.43 -15.41
N ALA A 261 -5.84 -14.16 -15.71
CA ALA A 261 -6.16 -13.53 -16.97
C ALA A 261 -4.99 -12.67 -17.48
N PRO A 262 -4.10 -13.23 -18.34
CA PRO A 262 -3.02 -12.47 -18.97
C PRO A 262 -3.52 -11.28 -19.75
N PHE A 263 -2.77 -10.15 -19.72
CA PHE A 263 -3.14 -8.92 -20.41
C PHE A 263 -1.92 -8.20 -20.98
N THR A 264 -2.16 -7.27 -21.92
CA THR A 264 -1.14 -6.36 -22.45
C THR A 264 -1.03 -5.11 -21.58
N ILE A 265 0.10 -4.39 -21.68
CA ILE A 265 0.20 -3.06 -21.07
C ILE A 265 -0.92 -2.16 -21.63
N PRO A 266 -1.47 -1.21 -20.85
CA PRO A 266 -2.46 -0.26 -21.33
C PRO A 266 -2.00 0.44 -22.62
N GLN A 267 -2.90 0.57 -23.58
CA GLN A 267 -2.65 1.24 -24.87
C GLN A 267 -3.47 2.52 -25.02
N SER A 268 -4.30 2.83 -24.03
CA SER A 268 -5.31 3.88 -24.09
C SER A 268 -4.75 5.29 -24.10
N SER A 269 -3.55 5.51 -23.56
CA SER A 269 -2.95 6.85 -23.46
C SER A 269 -1.49 6.88 -23.94
N THR A 270 -1.11 8.01 -24.52
CA THR A 270 0.25 8.27 -25.01
C THR A 270 0.74 9.64 -24.55
N LEU A 271 2.01 9.70 -24.18
CA LEU A 271 2.71 10.94 -23.85
C LEU A 271 3.85 11.12 -24.85
N PHE A 272 3.87 12.24 -25.58
CA PHE A 272 4.82 12.49 -26.68
C PHE A 272 4.82 11.42 -27.79
N GLY A 273 3.67 10.78 -28.04
CA GLY A 273 3.54 9.71 -29.05
C GLY A 273 4.08 8.35 -28.61
N ILE A 274 4.47 8.19 -27.34
CA ILE A 274 4.93 6.93 -26.75
C ILE A 274 3.90 6.50 -25.68
N ASN A 275 3.74 5.20 -25.49
CA ASN A 275 2.84 4.64 -24.49
C ASN A 275 3.12 5.24 -23.08
N SER A 276 2.09 5.80 -22.44
CA SER A 276 2.21 6.49 -21.14
C SER A 276 2.71 5.57 -20.03
N SER A 277 2.33 4.29 -20.06
CA SER A 277 2.80 3.33 -19.06
C SER A 277 4.32 3.17 -19.07
N LEU A 278 4.97 3.29 -20.23
CA LEU A 278 6.42 3.14 -20.39
C LEU A 278 7.18 4.42 -20.03
N VAL A 279 6.63 5.62 -20.32
CA VAL A 279 7.35 6.89 -20.14
C VAL A 279 6.94 7.66 -18.87
N LEU A 280 5.81 7.30 -18.27
CA LEU A 280 5.30 7.99 -17.08
C LEU A 280 5.11 7.01 -15.92
N ASP A 281 4.21 6.02 -16.04
CA ASP A 281 3.79 5.21 -14.88
C ASP A 281 4.95 4.43 -14.25
N LEU A 282 5.66 3.61 -15.05
CA LEU A 282 6.79 2.82 -14.56
C LEU A 282 7.97 3.67 -14.10
N PRO A 283 8.42 4.71 -14.85
CA PRO A 283 9.47 5.60 -14.38
C PRO A 283 9.11 6.32 -13.08
N VAL A 284 7.87 6.81 -12.92
CA VAL A 284 7.43 7.48 -11.69
C VAL A 284 7.38 6.48 -10.55
N MET A 285 6.82 5.28 -10.75
CA MET A 285 6.82 4.21 -9.75
C MET A 285 8.23 3.93 -9.22
N LEU A 286 9.21 3.75 -10.11
CA LEU A 286 10.60 3.53 -9.73
C LEU A 286 11.20 4.75 -9.01
N ALA A 287 10.96 5.95 -9.53
CA ALA A 287 11.50 7.19 -8.98
C ALA A 287 11.01 7.43 -7.55
N VAL A 288 9.72 7.25 -7.27
CA VAL A 288 9.16 7.46 -5.91
C VAL A 288 9.70 6.42 -4.93
N MET A 289 9.87 5.18 -5.35
CA MET A 289 10.46 4.15 -4.49
C MET A 289 11.96 4.38 -4.24
N VAL A 290 12.72 4.82 -5.24
CA VAL A 290 14.12 5.23 -5.06
C VAL A 290 14.20 6.42 -4.11
N LEU A 291 13.38 7.46 -4.32
CA LEU A 291 13.37 8.66 -3.48
C LEU A 291 12.96 8.34 -2.04
N MET A 292 12.04 7.40 -1.82
CA MET A 292 11.61 6.99 -0.49
C MET A 292 12.66 6.11 0.20
N CYS A 293 13.12 5.04 -0.47
CA CYS A 293 13.86 3.97 0.17
C CYS A 293 15.38 4.20 0.19
N VAL A 294 15.99 4.71 -0.89
CA VAL A 294 17.45 4.81 -0.98
C VAL A 294 18.02 5.77 0.07
N PRO A 295 17.51 7.00 0.26
CA PRO A 295 18.00 7.85 1.33
C PRO A 295 17.77 7.26 2.73
N ALA A 296 16.68 6.53 2.95
CA ALA A 296 16.41 5.84 4.21
C ALA A 296 17.46 4.75 4.48
N LEU A 297 17.80 3.94 3.49
CA LEU A 297 18.84 2.91 3.60
C LEU A 297 20.25 3.50 3.78
N VAL A 298 20.57 4.60 3.08
CA VAL A 298 21.92 5.21 3.15
C VAL A 298 22.12 5.99 4.45
N ARG A 299 21.11 6.79 4.85
CA ARG A 299 21.22 7.71 6.00
C ARG A 299 20.66 7.12 7.30
N GLY A 300 19.87 6.03 7.24
CA GLY A 300 19.16 5.46 8.39
C GLY A 300 18.09 6.38 8.95
N LYS A 301 17.59 7.30 8.14
CA LYS A 301 16.53 8.26 8.52
C LYS A 301 15.76 8.78 7.32
N LEU A 302 14.51 9.11 7.56
CA LEU A 302 13.63 9.84 6.66
C LEU A 302 13.64 11.33 7.01
N SER A 303 13.46 12.21 6.03
CA SER A 303 13.49 13.67 6.23
C SER A 303 12.22 14.33 5.67
N ARG A 304 11.83 15.48 6.25
CA ARG A 304 10.69 16.27 5.77
C ARG A 304 10.84 16.68 4.30
N VAL A 305 12.05 17.05 3.89
CA VAL A 305 12.34 17.43 2.48
C VAL A 305 11.99 16.27 1.54
N GLN A 306 12.33 15.04 1.93
CA GLN A 306 12.01 13.83 1.19
C GLN A 306 10.50 13.63 1.07
N GLY A 307 9.74 13.80 2.16
CA GLY A 307 8.28 13.75 2.14
C GLY A 307 7.66 14.81 1.23
N VAL A 308 8.15 16.06 1.29
CA VAL A 308 7.66 17.15 0.42
C VAL A 308 7.98 16.87 -1.04
N LEU A 309 9.17 16.37 -1.37
CA LEU A 309 9.54 16.02 -2.75
C LEU A 309 8.65 14.91 -3.31
N LEU A 310 8.35 13.90 -2.49
CA LEU A 310 7.41 12.83 -2.87
C LEU A 310 6.01 13.37 -3.14
N LEU A 311 5.48 14.26 -2.27
CA LEU A 311 4.19 14.92 -2.50
C LEU A 311 4.17 15.75 -3.78
N CYS A 312 5.23 16.50 -4.06
CA CYS A 312 5.35 17.25 -5.31
C CYS A 312 5.37 16.31 -6.53
N THR A 313 6.06 15.16 -6.42
CA THR A 313 6.08 14.15 -7.48
C THR A 313 4.68 13.57 -7.73
N TYR A 314 3.93 13.27 -6.66
CA TYR A 314 2.56 12.79 -6.78
C TYR A 314 1.63 13.82 -7.43
N ALA A 315 1.71 15.08 -7.00
CA ALA A 315 0.92 16.15 -7.58
C ALA A 315 1.24 16.36 -9.08
N ALA A 316 2.51 16.33 -9.45
CA ALA A 316 2.93 16.41 -10.86
C ALA A 316 2.44 15.19 -11.67
N PHE A 317 2.55 13.98 -11.13
CA PHE A 317 2.02 12.77 -11.75
C PHE A 317 0.52 12.88 -12.02
N CYS A 318 -0.27 13.26 -11.00
CA CYS A 318 -1.70 13.47 -11.16
C CYS A 318 -2.00 14.54 -12.21
N ALA A 319 -1.33 15.70 -12.15
CA ALA A 319 -1.54 16.79 -13.11
C ALA A 319 -1.29 16.32 -14.57
N ILE A 320 -0.25 15.52 -14.81
CA ILE A 320 0.03 14.98 -16.15
C ILE A 320 -1.06 13.97 -16.56
N GLN A 321 -1.47 13.07 -15.67
CA GLN A 321 -2.54 12.10 -15.94
C GLN A 321 -3.88 12.77 -16.29
N PHE A 322 -4.20 13.91 -15.67
CA PHE A 322 -5.41 14.67 -15.98
C PHE A 322 -5.36 15.41 -17.33
N THR A 323 -4.19 15.62 -17.89
CA THR A 323 -4.01 16.34 -19.17
C THR A 323 -3.88 15.42 -20.37
N MET A 324 -3.71 14.11 -20.15
CA MET A 324 -3.66 13.07 -21.19
C MET A 324 -5.05 12.52 -21.52
#